data_01ffe917e72d059e3c01b4773dce7f17
#
_entry.id   01ffe917e72d059e3c01b4773dce7f17
#
_cell.length_a   1.000
_cell.length_b   1.000
_cell.length_c   1.000
_cell.angle_alpha   90.00
_cell.angle_beta   90.00
_cell.angle_gamma   90.00
#
_symmetry.space_group_name_H-M   'P 1'
#
loop_
_entity.id
_entity.type
_entity.pdbx_description
1 polymer ?
#
loop_
_entity_poly.entity_id
_entity_poly.type
_entity_poly.pdbx_seq_one_letter_code
_entity_poly.pdbx_strand_id
1 'polypeptide(L)'
;FVFGTLFSHVVMGSAPRAGELKIPYFVVSEGYHVASGALNRYVFQPCITDVRAQISAVSGWMFNNLGKNVTLIYPDYAFGYNHRDYASAAAEKHGGKIVAKIAIPPSESSFTRYFVKIPKNTDVIYHVMVGPGVLTFVRELGEHFGPNHPQLFGFIDSLEGVNISSPGLDFLDSSYFWEAMPRYADASDSAGSRFYRNAVGVDNSGASKSDSKDIAAYSHMFGCWETLFTIKEAVEQSGYKSKKDYSTLIETMEGFTGFNEGIAHPQGAKAFSGKTHQCYGQQFVSQVGNGKLNVIHKTSIADGMYEPETDYTKQSL
;
A
#
# COMPACT_ATOMS: atom_id res chain seq x y z
N PHE A 1 6.53 -22.79 -6.03
CA PHE A 1 5.85 -21.47 -5.96
C PHE A 1 6.75 -20.35 -6.51
N VAL A 2 6.15 -19.23 -6.84
CA VAL A 2 6.81 -17.98 -7.19
C VAL A 2 6.45 -16.93 -6.12
N PHE A 3 7.43 -16.13 -5.74
CA PHE A 3 7.25 -15.02 -4.80
C PHE A 3 7.73 -13.72 -5.44
N GLY A 4 7.01 -12.66 -5.20
CA GLY A 4 7.38 -11.33 -5.63
C GLY A 4 6.41 -10.70 -6.59
N THR A 5 6.88 -9.67 -7.26
CA THR A 5 6.21 -8.71 -8.12
C THR A 5 5.40 -7.68 -7.34
N LEU A 6 5.90 -6.46 -7.45
CA LEU A 6 5.31 -5.26 -6.86
C LEU A 6 4.28 -4.62 -7.80
N PHE A 7 4.63 -4.44 -9.07
CA PHE A 7 3.82 -3.67 -10.01
C PHE A 7 2.59 -4.44 -10.50
N SER A 8 1.40 -3.86 -10.32
CA SER A 8 0.11 -4.46 -10.68
C SER A 8 0.03 -4.94 -12.13
N HIS A 9 0.54 -4.18 -13.08
CA HIS A 9 0.53 -4.58 -14.49
C HIS A 9 1.43 -5.79 -14.78
N VAL A 10 2.52 -5.97 -14.02
CA VAL A 10 3.38 -7.16 -14.13
C VAL A 10 2.68 -8.38 -13.52
N VAL A 11 1.99 -8.22 -12.38
CA VAL A 11 1.15 -9.30 -11.81
C VAL A 11 0.11 -9.75 -12.82
N MET A 12 -0.64 -8.81 -13.40
CA MET A 12 -1.69 -9.10 -14.41
C MET A 12 -1.13 -9.83 -15.63
N GLY A 13 0.07 -9.46 -16.08
CA GLY A 13 0.74 -10.11 -17.21
C GLY A 13 1.31 -11.50 -16.90
N SER A 14 1.75 -11.75 -15.67
CA SER A 14 2.39 -13.03 -15.27
C SER A 14 1.42 -14.05 -14.66
N ALA A 15 0.32 -13.60 -14.06
CA ALA A 15 -0.64 -14.47 -13.40
C ALA A 15 -1.26 -15.56 -14.31
N PRO A 16 -1.63 -15.31 -15.59
CA PRO A 16 -2.12 -16.35 -16.48
C PRO A 16 -1.09 -17.49 -16.62
N ARG A 17 0.18 -17.13 -16.76
CA ARG A 17 1.25 -18.13 -16.89
C ARG A 17 1.46 -18.95 -15.63
N ALA A 18 1.31 -18.36 -14.45
CA ALA A 18 1.34 -19.09 -13.18
C ALA A 18 0.22 -20.15 -13.12
N GLY A 19 -0.99 -19.80 -13.55
CA GLY A 19 -2.11 -20.73 -13.63
C GLY A 19 -1.88 -21.86 -14.64
N GLU A 20 -1.46 -21.56 -15.87
CA GLU A 20 -1.11 -22.58 -16.89
C GLU A 20 -0.05 -23.57 -16.39
N LEU A 21 0.94 -23.07 -15.68
CA LEU A 21 2.04 -23.88 -15.15
C LEU A 21 1.69 -24.56 -13.82
N LYS A 22 0.52 -24.29 -13.25
CA LYS A 22 0.07 -24.76 -11.92
C LYS A 22 1.11 -24.43 -10.84
N ILE A 23 1.49 -23.15 -10.78
CA ILE A 23 2.48 -22.63 -9.82
C ILE A 23 1.82 -21.64 -8.89
N PRO A 24 1.71 -21.90 -7.57
CA PRO A 24 1.29 -20.91 -6.60
C PRO A 24 2.14 -19.63 -6.68
N TYR A 25 1.50 -18.48 -6.74
CA TYR A 25 2.12 -17.18 -6.98
C TYR A 25 1.73 -16.20 -5.87
N PHE A 26 2.71 -15.82 -5.04
CA PHE A 26 2.54 -14.93 -3.90
C PHE A 26 3.04 -13.54 -4.27
N VAL A 27 2.15 -12.56 -4.33
CA VAL A 27 2.47 -11.21 -4.77
C VAL A 27 2.55 -10.23 -3.60
N VAL A 28 3.32 -9.17 -3.79
CA VAL A 28 3.45 -8.03 -2.86
C VAL A 28 2.93 -6.74 -3.50
N SER A 29 2.07 -6.89 -4.48
CA SER A 29 1.37 -5.79 -5.15
C SER A 29 0.15 -5.34 -4.34
N GLU A 30 -0.24 -4.09 -4.47
CA GLU A 30 -1.40 -3.52 -3.77
C GLU A 30 -2.64 -3.36 -4.64
N GLY A 31 -2.56 -3.71 -5.93
CA GLY A 31 -3.72 -3.60 -6.82
C GLY A 31 -4.88 -4.51 -6.41
N TYR A 32 -6.10 -4.06 -6.66
CA TYR A 32 -7.34 -4.80 -6.38
C TYR A 32 -7.54 -6.04 -7.28
N HIS A 33 -6.73 -6.21 -8.31
CA HIS A 33 -6.90 -7.25 -9.34
C HIS A 33 -6.87 -8.69 -8.80
N VAL A 34 -6.21 -8.95 -7.68
CA VAL A 34 -6.26 -10.28 -7.03
C VAL A 34 -7.67 -10.52 -6.47
N ALA A 35 -8.16 -9.64 -5.62
CA ALA A 35 -9.45 -9.80 -4.96
C ALA A 35 -10.66 -9.62 -5.90
N SER A 36 -10.49 -8.99 -7.07
CA SER A 36 -11.58 -8.75 -8.04
C SER A 36 -12.02 -10.00 -8.82
N GLY A 37 -11.26 -11.09 -8.76
CA GLY A 37 -11.50 -12.26 -9.61
C GLY A 37 -10.96 -12.14 -11.03
N ALA A 38 -10.23 -11.07 -11.36
CA ALA A 38 -9.63 -10.87 -12.68
C ALA A 38 -8.47 -11.82 -12.97
N LEU A 39 -7.91 -12.46 -11.93
CA LEU A 39 -6.81 -13.41 -12.06
C LEU A 39 -7.30 -14.86 -11.93
N ASN A 40 -6.51 -15.72 -11.35
CA ASN A 40 -6.81 -17.14 -11.18
C ASN A 40 -6.50 -17.63 -9.76
N ARG A 41 -6.97 -18.83 -9.42
CA ARG A 41 -6.85 -19.45 -8.09
C ARG A 41 -5.41 -19.68 -7.60
N TYR A 42 -4.41 -19.49 -8.46
CA TYR A 42 -2.98 -19.68 -8.10
C TYR A 42 -2.34 -18.43 -7.50
N VAL A 43 -3.00 -17.25 -7.54
CA VAL A 43 -2.42 -15.97 -7.12
C VAL A 43 -2.92 -15.56 -5.75
N PHE A 44 -2.00 -15.22 -4.85
CA PHE A 44 -2.26 -14.80 -3.46
C PHE A 44 -1.61 -13.47 -3.15
N GLN A 45 -2.32 -12.62 -2.44
CA GLN A 45 -1.86 -11.34 -1.88
C GLN A 45 -2.02 -11.38 -0.35
N PRO A 46 -1.15 -12.13 0.37
CA PRO A 46 -1.47 -12.53 1.74
C PRO A 46 -1.14 -11.48 2.81
N CYS A 47 -0.26 -10.52 2.53
CA CYS A 47 0.27 -9.64 3.57
C CYS A 47 0.23 -8.15 3.25
N ILE A 48 -0.10 -7.78 2.03
CA ILE A 48 -0.32 -6.38 1.63
C ILE A 48 -1.80 -6.17 1.36
N THR A 49 -2.39 -5.21 2.06
CA THR A 49 -3.79 -4.80 1.87
C THR A 49 -3.95 -4.11 0.52
N ASP A 50 -4.96 -4.49 -0.26
CA ASP A 50 -5.20 -3.88 -1.56
C ASP A 50 -5.71 -2.43 -1.48
N VAL A 51 -5.65 -1.73 -2.60
CA VAL A 51 -6.04 -0.32 -2.74
C VAL A 51 -7.49 -0.07 -2.31
N ARG A 52 -8.43 -0.99 -2.62
CA ARG A 52 -9.84 -0.84 -2.24
C ARG A 52 -10.00 -0.84 -0.72
N ALA A 53 -9.34 -1.78 -0.06
CA ALA A 53 -9.38 -1.89 1.39
C ALA A 53 -8.67 -0.70 2.07
N GLN A 54 -7.50 -0.29 1.56
CA GLN A 54 -6.79 0.88 2.06
C GLN A 54 -7.66 2.14 2.00
N ILE A 55 -8.24 2.44 0.83
CA ILE A 55 -9.08 3.64 0.64
C ILE A 55 -10.34 3.54 1.49
N SER A 56 -10.97 2.36 1.57
CA SER A 56 -12.15 2.17 2.45
C SER A 56 -11.82 2.53 3.89
N ALA A 57 -10.66 2.15 4.37
CA ALA A 57 -10.22 2.38 5.74
C ALA A 57 -9.94 3.87 6.03
N VAL A 58 -9.26 4.61 5.13
CA VAL A 58 -8.77 5.97 5.43
C VAL A 58 -9.64 7.09 4.90
N SER A 59 -10.50 6.83 3.90
CA SER A 59 -11.25 7.90 3.21
C SER A 59 -12.22 8.63 4.13
N GLY A 60 -12.89 7.93 5.04
CA GLY A 60 -13.80 8.55 6.01
C GLY A 60 -13.08 9.61 6.84
N TRP A 61 -11.88 9.29 7.33
CA TRP A 61 -11.06 10.24 8.07
C TRP A 61 -10.67 11.44 7.19
N MET A 62 -10.17 11.21 5.99
CA MET A 62 -9.77 12.27 5.05
C MET A 62 -10.93 13.25 4.76
N PHE A 63 -12.08 12.75 4.34
CA PHE A 63 -13.22 13.58 3.98
C PHE A 63 -13.84 14.33 5.17
N ASN A 64 -13.72 13.82 6.39
CA ASN A 64 -14.24 14.47 7.58
C ASN A 64 -13.29 15.51 8.18
N ASN A 65 -11.99 15.44 7.89
CA ASN A 65 -11.00 16.28 8.54
C ASN A 65 -10.29 17.26 7.60
N LEU A 66 -10.14 16.93 6.30
CA LEU A 66 -9.30 17.73 5.41
C LEU A 66 -10.08 18.56 4.39
N GLY A 67 -11.21 18.07 3.88
CA GLY A 67 -12.03 18.82 2.93
C GLY A 67 -12.82 17.93 1.99
N LYS A 68 -13.65 18.54 1.15
CA LYS A 68 -14.61 17.84 0.30
C LYS A 68 -14.28 17.89 -1.19
N ASN A 69 -13.52 18.90 -1.66
CA ASN A 69 -13.12 19.02 -3.06
C ASN A 69 -11.72 18.41 -3.24
N VAL A 70 -11.63 17.25 -3.87
CA VAL A 70 -10.40 16.46 -3.97
C VAL A 70 -9.89 16.43 -5.40
N THR A 71 -8.62 16.78 -5.60
CA THR A 71 -7.87 16.51 -6.82
C THR A 71 -7.09 15.21 -6.64
N LEU A 72 -7.28 14.25 -7.56
CA LEU A 72 -6.54 12.99 -7.58
C LEU A 72 -5.32 13.11 -8.49
N ILE A 73 -4.14 12.78 -7.98
CA ILE A 73 -2.89 12.62 -8.75
C ILE A 73 -2.42 11.18 -8.58
N TYR A 74 -2.29 10.47 -9.69
CA TYR A 74 -2.01 9.03 -9.67
C TYR A 74 -1.16 8.61 -10.88
N PRO A 75 -0.37 7.52 -10.78
CA PRO A 75 0.41 7.01 -11.89
C PRO A 75 -0.50 6.37 -12.95
N ASP A 76 -0.15 6.56 -14.22
CA ASP A 76 -0.94 6.14 -15.38
C ASP A 76 -0.78 4.65 -15.69
N TYR A 77 -1.16 3.78 -14.73
CA TYR A 77 -1.24 2.33 -14.88
C TYR A 77 -2.22 1.71 -13.86
N ALA A 78 -2.42 0.40 -13.89
CA ALA A 78 -3.48 -0.32 -13.17
C ALA A 78 -3.59 0.04 -11.67
N PHE A 79 -2.49 0.20 -10.95
CA PHE A 79 -2.49 0.65 -9.55
C PHE A 79 -3.13 2.03 -9.38
N GLY A 80 -2.69 3.01 -10.19
CA GLY A 80 -3.25 4.36 -10.16
C GLY A 80 -4.73 4.40 -10.57
N TYR A 81 -5.15 3.54 -11.49
CA TYR A 81 -6.56 3.44 -11.89
C TYR A 81 -7.43 2.88 -10.75
N ASN A 82 -6.93 1.92 -9.97
CA ASN A 82 -7.64 1.48 -8.76
C ASN A 82 -7.79 2.64 -7.76
N HIS A 83 -6.75 3.43 -7.51
CA HIS A 83 -6.84 4.61 -6.66
C HIS A 83 -7.86 5.62 -7.17
N ARG A 84 -7.83 5.94 -8.48
CA ARG A 84 -8.79 6.83 -9.13
C ARG A 84 -10.23 6.39 -8.88
N ASP A 85 -10.51 5.11 -9.09
CA ASP A 85 -11.86 4.60 -9.07
C ASP A 85 -12.40 4.46 -7.65
N TYR A 86 -11.61 3.89 -6.73
CA TYR A 86 -12.04 3.74 -5.34
C TYR A 86 -12.05 5.06 -4.57
N ALA A 87 -11.13 5.99 -4.83
CA ALA A 87 -11.19 7.33 -4.24
C ALA A 87 -12.40 8.13 -4.79
N SER A 88 -12.80 7.92 -6.05
CA SER A 88 -14.01 8.53 -6.60
C SER A 88 -15.27 7.98 -5.92
N ALA A 89 -15.37 6.67 -5.75
CA ALA A 89 -16.49 6.04 -5.03
C ALA A 89 -16.53 6.47 -3.55
N ALA A 90 -15.36 6.59 -2.91
CA ALA A 90 -15.27 7.09 -1.54
C ALA A 90 -15.73 8.56 -1.44
N ALA A 91 -15.41 9.41 -2.41
CA ALA A 91 -15.90 10.79 -2.44
C ALA A 91 -17.43 10.83 -2.44
N GLU A 92 -18.09 10.06 -3.30
CA GLU A 92 -19.56 9.94 -3.34
C GLU A 92 -20.12 9.47 -1.99
N LYS A 93 -19.53 8.41 -1.41
CA LYS A 93 -19.95 7.85 -0.12
C LYS A 93 -19.87 8.85 1.03
N HIS A 94 -18.86 9.72 1.04
CA HIS A 94 -18.60 10.66 2.13
C HIS A 94 -19.04 12.11 1.83
N GLY A 95 -19.84 12.32 0.78
CA GLY A 95 -20.35 13.64 0.39
C GLY A 95 -19.25 14.60 -0.09
N GLY A 96 -18.17 14.07 -0.65
CA GLY A 96 -17.11 14.80 -1.30
C GLY A 96 -17.27 14.86 -2.82
N LYS A 97 -16.34 15.52 -3.48
CA LYS A 97 -16.32 15.69 -4.93
C LYS A 97 -14.90 15.57 -5.47
N ILE A 98 -14.71 14.76 -6.50
CA ILE A 98 -13.46 14.80 -7.28
C ILE A 98 -13.55 15.93 -8.29
N VAL A 99 -12.72 16.95 -8.09
CA VAL A 99 -12.69 18.16 -8.93
C VAL A 99 -11.71 18.06 -10.08
N ALA A 100 -10.69 17.22 -9.96
CA ALA A 100 -9.77 16.86 -11.06
C ALA A 100 -9.21 15.45 -10.89
N LYS A 101 -8.85 14.82 -12.02
CA LYS A 101 -8.18 13.51 -12.09
C LYS A 101 -6.95 13.67 -12.99
N ILE A 102 -5.76 13.55 -12.43
CA ILE A 102 -4.49 13.84 -13.11
C ILE A 102 -3.66 12.54 -13.13
N ALA A 103 -3.67 11.88 -14.28
CA ALA A 103 -2.81 10.72 -14.52
C ALA A 103 -1.40 11.18 -14.93
N ILE A 104 -0.37 10.57 -14.35
CA ILE A 104 1.03 10.88 -14.63
C ILE A 104 1.73 9.61 -15.11
N PRO A 105 2.34 9.61 -16.30
CA PRO A 105 3.10 8.46 -16.81
C PRO A 105 4.19 8.03 -15.82
N PRO A 106 4.43 6.72 -15.60
CA PRO A 106 5.46 6.22 -14.69
C PRO A 106 6.89 6.65 -15.06
N SER A 107 7.12 6.97 -16.33
CA SER A 107 8.42 7.45 -16.85
C SER A 107 8.60 8.96 -16.73
N GLU A 108 7.66 9.67 -16.11
CA GLU A 108 7.73 11.13 -16.00
C GLU A 108 8.86 11.56 -15.06
N SER A 109 9.54 12.63 -15.44
CA SER A 109 10.67 13.19 -14.70
C SER A 109 10.51 14.68 -14.36
N SER A 110 9.42 15.34 -14.83
CA SER A 110 9.09 16.73 -14.51
C SER A 110 7.58 16.90 -14.37
N PHE A 111 7.14 17.47 -13.27
CA PHE A 111 5.75 17.40 -12.81
C PHE A 111 5.00 18.73 -12.83
N THR A 112 5.68 19.88 -12.88
CA THR A 112 5.08 21.22 -12.82
C THR A 112 3.93 21.41 -13.80
N ARG A 113 4.02 20.85 -15.02
CA ARG A 113 2.95 20.92 -16.03
C ARG A 113 1.65 20.21 -15.62
N TYR A 114 1.69 19.35 -14.63
CA TYR A 114 0.50 18.69 -14.08
C TYR A 114 -0.13 19.51 -12.98
N PHE A 115 0.66 20.22 -12.18
CA PHE A 115 0.18 21.01 -11.06
C PHE A 115 -0.65 22.22 -11.52
N VAL A 116 -0.35 22.80 -12.67
CA VAL A 116 -1.16 23.89 -13.26
C VAL A 116 -2.60 23.45 -13.63
N LYS A 117 -2.86 22.12 -13.66
CA LYS A 117 -4.20 21.56 -13.90
C LYS A 117 -5.03 21.42 -12.63
N ILE A 118 -4.46 21.68 -11.46
CA ILE A 118 -5.14 21.58 -10.17
C ILE A 118 -6.09 22.78 -10.03
N PRO A 119 -7.41 22.55 -9.88
CA PRO A 119 -8.37 23.63 -9.73
C PRO A 119 -8.16 24.44 -8.46
N LYS A 120 -8.44 25.75 -8.52
CA LYS A 120 -8.28 26.66 -7.36
C LYS A 120 -9.20 26.33 -6.17
N ASN A 121 -10.29 25.61 -6.41
CA ASN A 121 -11.22 25.18 -5.38
C ASN A 121 -10.90 23.77 -4.83
N THR A 122 -9.69 23.29 -5.04
CA THR A 122 -9.20 22.04 -4.45
C THR A 122 -8.94 22.25 -2.95
N ASP A 123 -9.60 21.46 -2.11
CA ASP A 123 -9.33 21.41 -0.66
C ASP A 123 -8.18 20.44 -0.36
N VAL A 124 -8.17 19.28 -1.04
CA VAL A 124 -7.24 18.19 -0.80
C VAL A 124 -6.60 17.73 -2.11
N ILE A 125 -5.28 17.64 -2.14
CA ILE A 125 -4.54 16.91 -3.16
C ILE A 125 -4.30 15.49 -2.64
N TYR A 126 -5.07 14.53 -3.16
CA TYR A 126 -4.83 13.10 -2.93
C TYR A 126 -3.79 12.62 -3.94
N HIS A 127 -2.67 12.09 -3.48
CA HIS A 127 -1.60 11.67 -4.38
C HIS A 127 -1.02 10.30 -4.01
N VAL A 128 -0.71 9.51 -5.03
CA VAL A 128 -0.19 8.14 -4.90
C VAL A 128 0.96 7.90 -5.86
N MET A 129 1.86 8.86 -5.96
CA MET A 129 3.04 8.74 -6.81
C MET A 129 4.00 7.68 -6.27
N VAL A 130 4.60 6.93 -7.19
CA VAL A 130 5.53 5.84 -6.89
C VAL A 130 6.67 5.82 -7.91
N GLY A 131 7.80 5.24 -7.52
CA GLY A 131 8.94 5.03 -8.40
C GLY A 131 10.00 6.14 -8.37
N PRO A 132 10.97 6.13 -9.31
CA PRO A 132 12.18 6.96 -9.23
C PRO A 132 11.93 8.47 -9.24
N GLY A 133 10.81 8.92 -9.78
CA GLY A 133 10.45 10.34 -9.88
C GLY A 133 9.87 10.95 -8.60
N VAL A 134 9.64 10.17 -7.55
CA VAL A 134 8.93 10.60 -6.33
C VAL A 134 9.57 11.82 -5.68
N LEU A 135 10.89 11.83 -5.49
CA LEU A 135 11.58 12.96 -4.86
C LEU A 135 11.44 14.25 -5.70
N THR A 136 11.53 14.15 -7.03
CA THR A 136 11.32 15.28 -7.94
C THR A 136 9.87 15.76 -7.88
N PHE A 137 8.90 14.84 -7.88
CA PHE A 137 7.49 15.17 -7.72
C PHE A 137 7.23 15.98 -6.43
N VAL A 138 7.75 15.51 -5.31
CA VAL A 138 7.58 16.18 -4.01
C VAL A 138 8.21 17.58 -4.03
N ARG A 139 9.44 17.73 -4.55
CA ARG A 139 10.12 19.02 -4.62
C ARG A 139 9.40 20.02 -5.54
N GLU A 140 9.06 19.61 -6.76
CA GLU A 140 8.36 20.47 -7.70
C GLU A 140 6.96 20.86 -7.20
N LEU A 141 6.29 19.98 -6.42
CA LEU A 141 5.02 20.30 -5.76
C LEU A 141 5.21 21.45 -4.76
N GLY A 142 6.24 21.38 -3.93
CA GLY A 142 6.60 22.43 -3.00
C GLY A 142 7.00 23.75 -3.68
N GLU A 143 7.79 23.68 -4.74
CA GLU A 143 8.18 24.84 -5.54
C GLU A 143 6.96 25.52 -6.19
N HIS A 144 5.97 24.73 -6.63
CA HIS A 144 4.79 25.25 -7.30
C HIS A 144 3.82 25.96 -6.33
N PHE A 145 3.57 25.38 -5.17
CA PHE A 145 2.57 25.89 -4.21
C PHE A 145 3.17 26.66 -3.05
N GLY A 146 4.42 26.39 -2.68
CA GLY A 146 4.99 26.92 -1.44
C GLY A 146 4.18 26.47 -0.20
N PRO A 147 4.17 27.29 0.87
CA PRO A 147 3.49 26.92 2.12
C PRO A 147 1.96 27.02 2.06
N ASN A 148 1.39 27.64 1.01
CA ASN A 148 -0.06 27.85 0.85
C ASN A 148 -0.70 26.83 -0.09
N HIS A 149 -0.32 25.56 0.02
CA HIS A 149 -0.90 24.48 -0.77
C HIS A 149 -2.24 23.99 -0.19
N PRO A 150 -3.12 23.37 -1.01
CA PRO A 150 -4.23 22.56 -0.51
C PRO A 150 -3.71 21.46 0.44
N GLN A 151 -4.56 20.92 1.31
CA GLN A 151 -4.14 19.81 2.17
C GLN A 151 -3.57 18.67 1.33
N LEU A 152 -2.39 18.17 1.68
CA LEU A 152 -1.80 17.02 1.02
C LEU A 152 -2.21 15.74 1.78
N PHE A 153 -2.79 14.80 1.06
CA PHE A 153 -3.11 13.47 1.58
C PHE A 153 -2.49 12.43 0.63
N GLY A 154 -1.37 11.87 1.02
CA GLY A 154 -0.58 10.98 0.18
C GLY A 154 -0.52 9.54 0.71
N PHE A 155 -0.30 8.59 -0.19
CA PHE A 155 0.16 7.28 0.18
C PHE A 155 1.65 7.34 0.53
N ILE A 156 2.08 6.57 1.52
CA ILE A 156 3.46 6.62 2.04
C ILE A 156 4.52 6.33 0.95
N ASP A 157 4.17 5.58 -0.09
CA ASP A 157 5.07 5.33 -1.23
C ASP A 157 5.46 6.62 -1.96
N SER A 158 4.64 7.66 -1.87
CA SER A 158 4.99 9.01 -2.35
C SER A 158 6.10 9.69 -1.54
N LEU A 159 6.56 9.06 -0.47
CA LEU A 159 7.72 9.46 0.32
C LEU A 159 8.77 8.35 0.40
N GLU A 160 8.66 7.30 -0.40
CA GLU A 160 9.62 6.21 -0.39
C GLU A 160 11.01 6.72 -0.80
N GLY A 161 12.03 6.44 0.03
CA GLY A 161 13.38 6.99 -0.14
C GLY A 161 13.52 8.49 0.17
N VAL A 162 12.44 9.18 0.54
CA VAL A 162 12.48 10.61 0.87
C VAL A 162 12.70 10.83 2.36
N ASN A 163 13.81 11.44 2.72
CA ASN A 163 14.04 11.95 4.08
C ASN A 163 13.30 13.28 4.24
N ILE A 164 12.15 13.25 4.93
CA ILE A 164 11.29 14.43 5.12
C ILE A 164 11.91 15.55 5.95
N SER A 165 13.00 15.28 6.67
CA SER A 165 13.78 16.32 7.37
C SER A 165 14.85 16.98 6.49
N SER A 166 14.91 16.64 5.20
CA SER A 166 15.85 17.26 4.26
C SER A 166 15.49 18.73 4.00
N PRO A 167 16.48 19.61 3.84
CA PRO A 167 16.23 21.01 3.49
C PRO A 167 15.34 21.17 2.23
N GLY A 168 14.41 22.12 2.30
CA GLY A 168 13.48 22.42 1.20
C GLY A 168 12.22 21.53 1.19
N LEU A 169 12.02 20.68 2.19
CA LEU A 169 10.80 19.90 2.36
C LEU A 169 9.91 20.41 3.52
N ASP A 170 10.22 21.57 4.10
CA ASP A 170 9.43 22.18 5.18
C ASP A 170 7.97 22.46 4.80
N PHE A 171 7.69 22.60 3.49
CA PHE A 171 6.33 22.76 2.99
C PHE A 171 5.45 21.52 3.25
N LEU A 172 6.04 20.34 3.48
CA LEU A 172 5.31 19.14 3.87
C LEU A 172 4.75 19.21 5.29
N ASP A 173 5.17 20.15 6.13
CA ASP A 173 4.64 20.31 7.47
C ASP A 173 3.11 20.47 7.40
N SER A 174 2.41 19.75 8.26
CA SER A 174 0.95 19.61 8.27
C SER A 174 0.35 18.80 7.10
N SER A 175 1.16 18.19 6.23
CA SER A 175 0.69 17.21 5.25
C SER A 175 0.41 15.86 5.91
N TYR A 176 -0.42 15.06 5.26
CA TYR A 176 -0.89 13.77 5.78
C TYR A 176 -0.53 12.64 4.83
N PHE A 177 -0.17 11.50 5.43
CA PHE A 177 0.13 10.28 4.67
C PHE A 177 -0.51 9.09 5.37
N TRP A 178 -1.04 8.13 4.59
CA TRP A 178 -1.44 6.85 5.16
C TRP A 178 -0.40 5.79 4.84
N GLU A 179 -0.26 4.85 5.75
CA GLU A 179 0.73 3.78 5.71
C GLU A 179 0.20 2.52 6.39
N ALA A 180 0.64 1.36 5.94
CA ALA A 180 0.27 0.09 6.52
C ALA A 180 1.13 -0.28 7.74
N MET A 181 2.37 0.22 7.79
CA MET A 181 3.27 0.11 8.94
C MET A 181 3.93 1.46 9.18
N PRO A 182 3.80 2.05 10.39
CA PRO A 182 4.38 3.33 10.67
C PRO A 182 5.89 3.37 10.42
N ARG A 183 6.34 4.38 9.68
CA ARG A 183 7.77 4.58 9.40
C ARG A 183 8.58 4.76 10.70
N TYR A 184 8.03 5.52 11.65
CA TYR A 184 8.67 5.78 12.95
C TYR A 184 8.25 4.75 14.00
N ALA A 185 9.22 4.20 14.73
CA ALA A 185 9.04 3.07 15.63
C ALA A 185 8.14 3.36 16.85
N ASP A 186 8.13 4.59 17.33
CA ASP A 186 7.34 5.02 18.49
C ASP A 186 5.83 4.83 18.32
N ALA A 187 5.34 4.75 17.09
CA ALA A 187 3.92 4.48 16.80
C ALA A 187 3.58 2.98 16.72
N SER A 188 4.58 2.10 16.66
CA SER A 188 4.43 0.65 16.49
C SER A 188 5.55 -0.09 17.22
N ASP A 189 5.64 0.11 18.53
CA ASP A 189 6.72 -0.49 19.36
C ASP A 189 6.30 -1.87 19.92
N SER A 190 6.11 -2.84 19.04
CA SER A 190 5.92 -4.23 19.41
C SER A 190 7.25 -5.02 19.34
N ALA A 191 7.28 -6.19 19.99
CA ALA A 191 8.44 -7.09 19.89
C ALA A 191 8.70 -7.53 18.43
N GLY A 192 7.63 -7.75 17.65
CA GLY A 192 7.72 -8.08 16.23
C GLY A 192 8.30 -6.93 15.42
N SER A 193 7.81 -5.71 15.62
CA SER A 193 8.31 -4.51 14.94
C SER A 193 9.79 -4.27 15.26
N ARG A 194 10.19 -4.36 16.52
CA ARG A 194 11.62 -4.23 16.92
C ARG A 194 12.50 -5.30 16.28
N PHE A 195 12.06 -6.55 16.30
CA PHE A 195 12.81 -7.65 15.67
C PHE A 195 12.98 -7.41 14.17
N TYR A 196 11.87 -7.08 13.47
CA TYR A 196 11.88 -6.80 12.03
C TYR A 196 12.85 -5.67 11.69
N ARG A 197 12.74 -4.49 12.37
CA ARG A 197 13.61 -3.33 12.12
C ARG A 197 15.08 -3.67 12.31
N ASN A 198 15.40 -4.45 13.33
CA ASN A 198 16.78 -4.93 13.54
C ASN A 198 17.26 -5.85 12.44
N ALA A 199 16.42 -6.78 12.00
CA ALA A 199 16.76 -7.76 10.97
C ALA A 199 16.99 -7.11 9.59
N VAL A 200 16.16 -6.10 9.23
CA VAL A 200 16.31 -5.37 7.95
C VAL A 200 17.29 -4.19 8.04
N GLY A 201 17.85 -3.92 9.21
CA GLY A 201 18.89 -2.91 9.38
C GLY A 201 18.39 -1.47 9.33
N VAL A 202 17.15 -1.18 9.74
CA VAL A 202 16.62 0.19 9.86
C VAL A 202 16.58 0.63 11.32
N ASP A 203 16.75 1.93 11.53
CA ASP A 203 16.64 2.56 12.83
C ASP A 203 15.19 2.95 13.20
N ASN A 204 15.01 3.68 14.29
CA ASN A 204 13.70 4.11 14.78
C ASN A 204 13.02 5.15 13.89
N SER A 205 13.75 5.83 13.01
CA SER A 205 13.21 6.79 12.05
C SER A 205 12.89 6.16 10.69
N GLY A 206 13.23 4.87 10.50
CA GLY A 206 13.13 4.16 9.23
C GLY A 206 14.33 4.39 8.31
N ALA A 207 15.38 5.08 8.79
CA ALA A 207 16.62 5.23 8.04
C ALA A 207 17.47 3.96 8.14
N SER A 208 18.30 3.72 7.12
CA SER A 208 19.30 2.66 7.15
C SER A 208 20.30 2.90 8.29
N LYS A 209 20.62 1.85 9.05
CA LYS A 209 21.67 1.92 10.10
C LYS A 209 23.07 2.10 9.52
N SER A 210 23.27 1.76 8.26
CA SER A 210 24.55 1.93 7.55
C SER A 210 24.72 3.31 6.92
N ASP A 211 23.62 3.98 6.60
CA ASP A 211 23.60 5.35 6.08
C ASP A 211 22.29 6.06 6.50
N SER A 212 22.39 6.96 7.44
CA SER A 212 21.24 7.70 7.99
C SER A 212 20.56 8.64 6.97
N LYS A 213 21.16 8.86 5.80
CA LYS A 213 20.53 9.61 4.71
C LYS A 213 19.67 8.74 3.81
N ASP A 214 19.88 7.43 3.84
CA ASP A 214 19.12 6.45 3.10
C ASP A 214 17.88 6.07 3.91
N ILE A 215 16.73 6.53 3.51
CA ILE A 215 15.45 6.11 4.08
C ILE A 215 15.06 4.82 3.38
N ALA A 216 15.23 3.73 4.08
CA ALA A 216 14.84 2.42 3.57
C ALA A 216 13.34 2.38 3.29
N ALA A 217 12.99 1.94 2.09
CA ALA A 217 11.64 1.71 1.68
C ALA A 217 11.09 0.49 2.43
N TYR A 218 10.16 0.67 3.35
CA TYR A 218 9.62 -0.51 4.03
C TYR A 218 8.10 -0.65 4.00
N SER A 219 7.39 0.21 3.29
CA SER A 219 5.99 -0.05 2.96
C SER A 219 5.81 -1.42 2.30
N HIS A 220 6.72 -1.83 1.40
CA HIS A 220 6.72 -3.14 0.78
C HIS A 220 7.70 -4.16 1.41
N MET A 221 8.73 -3.70 2.12
CA MET A 221 9.69 -4.61 2.78
C MET A 221 9.01 -5.47 3.85
N PHE A 222 8.13 -4.90 4.67
CA PHE A 222 7.37 -5.69 5.65
C PHE A 222 6.45 -6.69 4.94
N GLY A 223 5.82 -6.31 3.84
CA GLY A 223 4.98 -7.20 3.04
C GLY A 223 5.75 -8.38 2.46
N CYS A 224 7.00 -8.16 2.00
CA CYS A 224 7.90 -9.24 1.59
C CYS A 224 8.25 -10.16 2.77
N TRP A 225 8.62 -9.57 3.91
CA TRP A 225 8.93 -10.32 5.12
C TRP A 225 7.77 -11.22 5.55
N GLU A 226 6.60 -10.64 5.72
CA GLU A 226 5.40 -11.33 6.17
C GLU A 226 4.93 -12.40 5.18
N THR A 227 5.00 -12.10 3.88
CA THR A 227 4.65 -13.07 2.83
C THR A 227 5.56 -14.30 2.87
N LEU A 228 6.87 -14.13 3.11
CA LEU A 228 7.79 -15.26 3.24
C LEU A 228 7.47 -16.11 4.47
N PHE A 229 7.10 -15.51 5.61
CA PHE A 229 6.67 -16.26 6.79
C PHE A 229 5.32 -16.97 6.57
N THR A 230 4.39 -16.34 5.86
CA THR A 230 3.12 -16.96 5.48
C THR A 230 3.34 -18.16 4.56
N ILE A 231 4.23 -18.02 3.56
CA ILE A 231 4.62 -19.16 2.68
C ILE A 231 5.24 -20.27 3.52
N LYS A 232 6.17 -19.93 4.43
CA LYS A 232 6.79 -20.92 5.33
C LYS A 232 5.72 -21.69 6.11
N GLU A 233 4.79 -21.00 6.74
CA GLU A 233 3.71 -21.62 7.50
C GLU A 233 2.83 -22.52 6.63
N ALA A 234 2.44 -22.06 5.44
CA ALA A 234 1.65 -22.84 4.50
C ALA A 234 2.39 -24.08 4.00
N VAL A 235 3.69 -23.98 3.71
CA VAL A 235 4.53 -25.10 3.31
C VAL A 235 4.64 -26.14 4.43
N GLU A 236 4.82 -25.72 5.67
CA GLU A 236 4.92 -26.61 6.83
C GLU A 236 3.59 -27.32 7.11
N GLN A 237 2.47 -26.61 7.06
CA GLN A 237 1.15 -27.18 7.30
C GLN A 237 0.68 -28.10 6.17
N SER A 238 0.93 -27.72 4.91
CA SER A 238 0.54 -28.52 3.74
C SER A 238 1.42 -29.75 3.50
N GLY A 239 2.62 -29.77 4.08
CA GLY A 239 3.64 -30.76 3.75
C GLY A 239 4.20 -30.65 2.34
N TYR A 240 4.09 -29.47 1.70
CA TYR A 240 4.58 -29.18 0.35
C TYR A 240 6.06 -29.49 0.18
N LYS A 241 6.41 -30.34 -0.77
CA LYS A 241 7.79 -30.76 -1.07
C LYS A 241 8.20 -30.48 -2.51
N SER A 242 7.24 -30.40 -3.40
CA SER A 242 7.50 -30.27 -4.84
C SER A 242 6.37 -29.57 -5.56
N LYS A 243 6.59 -29.17 -6.81
CA LYS A 243 5.54 -28.58 -7.66
C LYS A 243 4.29 -29.46 -7.77
N LYS A 244 4.40 -30.77 -7.57
CA LYS A 244 3.25 -31.70 -7.65
C LYS A 244 2.24 -31.49 -6.50
N ASP A 245 2.68 -30.88 -5.41
CA ASP A 245 1.88 -30.64 -4.20
C ASP A 245 1.17 -29.28 -4.22
N TYR A 246 1.07 -28.65 -5.41
CA TYR A 246 0.51 -27.28 -5.55
C TYR A 246 -0.92 -27.14 -5.02
N SER A 247 -1.75 -28.16 -5.24
CA SER A 247 -3.14 -28.13 -4.79
C SER A 247 -3.24 -28.08 -3.28
N THR A 248 -2.49 -28.92 -2.57
CA THR A 248 -2.46 -28.95 -1.11
C THR A 248 -1.95 -27.63 -0.52
N LEU A 249 -0.93 -27.00 -1.16
CA LEU A 249 -0.46 -25.69 -0.73
C LEU A 249 -1.53 -24.61 -0.90
N ILE A 250 -2.23 -24.58 -2.05
CA ILE A 250 -3.31 -23.64 -2.32
C ILE A 250 -4.46 -23.82 -1.33
N GLU A 251 -4.94 -25.05 -1.13
CA GLU A 251 -6.04 -25.36 -0.20
C GLU A 251 -5.66 -25.02 1.25
N THR A 252 -4.40 -25.20 1.64
CA THR A 252 -3.90 -24.76 2.95
C THR A 252 -3.95 -23.25 3.09
N MET A 253 -3.50 -22.52 2.07
CA MET A 253 -3.60 -21.05 2.07
C MET A 253 -5.06 -20.57 2.13
N GLU A 254 -5.96 -21.20 1.40
CA GLU A 254 -7.40 -20.89 1.42
C GLU A 254 -8.04 -21.17 2.79
N GLY A 255 -7.45 -22.06 3.58
CA GLY A 255 -7.88 -22.35 4.95
C GLY A 255 -7.50 -21.30 6.00
N PHE A 256 -6.56 -20.42 5.68
CA PHE A 256 -6.20 -19.35 6.61
C PHE A 256 -7.33 -18.32 6.73
N THR A 257 -7.51 -17.78 7.94
CA THR A 257 -8.51 -16.72 8.23
C THR A 257 -7.86 -15.42 8.67
N GLY A 258 -6.57 -15.44 8.96
CA GLY A 258 -5.80 -14.28 9.38
C GLY A 258 -4.48 -14.66 10.04
N PHE A 259 -3.73 -13.64 10.40
CA PHE A 259 -2.40 -13.76 11.00
C PHE A 259 -2.32 -12.89 12.24
N ASN A 260 -1.68 -13.38 13.29
CA ASN A 260 -1.47 -12.63 14.52
C ASN A 260 -0.20 -11.78 14.44
N GLU A 261 -0.23 -10.63 15.12
CA GLU A 261 0.96 -9.81 15.31
C GLU A 261 2.09 -10.61 15.97
N GLY A 262 3.32 -10.41 15.49
CA GLY A 262 4.51 -11.07 16.01
C GLY A 262 5.71 -10.89 15.09
N ILE A 263 6.74 -11.70 15.28
CA ILE A 263 7.95 -11.68 14.46
C ILE A 263 7.63 -11.94 12.97
N ALA A 264 6.69 -12.86 12.71
CA ALA A 264 6.25 -13.18 11.36
C ALA A 264 5.43 -12.06 10.71
N HIS A 265 4.65 -11.34 11.50
CA HIS A 265 3.73 -10.28 11.06
C HIS A 265 3.95 -9.00 11.89
N PRO A 266 5.05 -8.26 11.64
CA PRO A 266 5.44 -7.09 12.43
C PRO A 266 4.55 -5.87 12.20
N GLN A 267 3.78 -5.80 11.12
CA GLN A 267 2.81 -4.73 10.88
C GLN A 267 1.63 -4.79 11.86
N GLY A 268 1.29 -5.98 12.35
CA GLY A 268 0.16 -6.22 13.22
C GLY A 268 -0.72 -7.37 12.72
N ALA A 269 -1.80 -7.63 13.46
CA ALA A 269 -2.76 -8.65 13.09
C ALA A 269 -3.46 -8.32 11.76
N LYS A 270 -3.83 -9.37 11.00
CA LYS A 270 -4.54 -9.28 9.73
C LYS A 270 -5.67 -10.30 9.67
N ALA A 271 -6.76 -9.93 9.03
CA ALA A 271 -7.71 -10.90 8.50
C ALA A 271 -7.24 -11.35 7.10
N PHE A 272 -7.55 -12.58 6.75
CA PHE A 272 -7.28 -13.11 5.41
C PHE A 272 -8.54 -13.80 4.86
N SER A 273 -8.81 -13.58 3.60
CA SER A 273 -9.93 -14.21 2.90
C SER A 273 -9.41 -15.29 1.96
N GLY A 274 -9.60 -16.56 2.32
CA GLY A 274 -9.32 -17.68 1.42
C GLY A 274 -10.17 -17.69 0.16
N LYS A 275 -11.31 -16.95 0.13
CA LYS A 275 -12.13 -16.80 -1.09
C LYS A 275 -11.52 -15.85 -2.10
N THR A 276 -10.97 -14.73 -1.64
CA THR A 276 -10.44 -13.67 -2.50
C THR A 276 -8.92 -13.67 -2.56
N HIS A 277 -8.25 -14.52 -1.79
CA HIS A 277 -6.79 -14.59 -1.62
C HIS A 277 -6.15 -13.27 -1.16
N GLN A 278 -6.91 -12.44 -0.44
CA GLN A 278 -6.56 -11.10 -0.03
C GLN A 278 -6.50 -10.97 1.48
N CYS A 279 -5.54 -10.20 2.00
CA CYS A 279 -5.49 -9.81 3.40
C CYS A 279 -6.12 -8.43 3.64
N TYR A 280 -6.54 -8.21 4.89
CA TYR A 280 -7.01 -6.92 5.41
C TYR A 280 -6.21 -6.58 6.66
N GLY A 281 -5.53 -5.46 6.62
CA GLY A 281 -4.73 -4.93 7.73
C GLY A 281 -5.19 -3.54 8.15
N GLN A 282 -4.73 -3.10 9.30
CA GLN A 282 -4.92 -1.73 9.76
C GLN A 282 -4.16 -0.76 8.87
N GLN A 283 -4.68 0.47 8.77
CA GLN A 283 -3.98 1.59 8.16
C GLN A 283 -3.75 2.68 9.23
N PHE A 284 -2.68 3.41 9.07
CA PHE A 284 -2.32 4.52 9.94
C PHE A 284 -2.36 5.81 9.12
N VAL A 285 -2.92 6.88 9.67
CA VAL A 285 -2.77 8.22 9.10
C VAL A 285 -1.78 8.96 9.95
N SER A 286 -0.72 9.41 9.31
CA SER A 286 0.35 10.19 9.93
C SER A 286 0.32 11.63 9.43
N GLN A 287 0.60 12.58 10.32
CA GLN A 287 0.82 13.98 9.97
C GLN A 287 2.31 14.29 10.01
N VAL A 288 2.80 14.98 8.99
CA VAL A 288 4.17 15.52 9.00
C VAL A 288 4.23 16.70 9.96
N GLY A 289 5.22 16.67 10.83
CA GLY A 289 5.51 17.76 11.76
C GLY A 289 6.89 17.60 12.38
N ASN A 290 7.66 18.68 12.41
CA ASN A 290 9.05 18.68 12.90
C ASN A 290 9.95 17.64 12.20
N GLY A 291 9.78 17.47 10.88
CA GLY A 291 10.54 16.52 10.08
C GLY A 291 10.24 15.03 10.39
N LYS A 292 9.10 14.73 11.00
CA LYS A 292 8.64 13.37 11.34
C LYS A 292 7.24 13.10 10.84
N LEU A 293 6.92 11.82 10.68
CA LEU A 293 5.55 11.33 10.50
C LEU A 293 5.01 10.93 11.88
N ASN A 294 4.02 11.67 12.37
CA ASN A 294 3.39 11.43 13.66
C ASN A 294 2.04 10.76 13.41
N VAL A 295 1.85 9.53 13.86
CA VAL A 295 0.57 8.82 13.73
C VAL A 295 -0.50 9.55 14.53
N ILE A 296 -1.55 9.97 13.87
CA ILE A 296 -2.68 10.72 14.47
C ILE A 296 -3.99 9.96 14.40
N HIS A 297 -4.08 8.94 13.55
CA HIS A 297 -5.23 8.07 13.44
C HIS A 297 -4.81 6.65 13.07
N LYS A 298 -5.51 5.67 13.63
CA LYS A 298 -5.36 4.25 13.36
C LYS A 298 -6.72 3.66 13.05
N THR A 299 -6.84 2.98 11.91
CA THR A 299 -8.08 2.32 11.53
C THR A 299 -8.21 0.95 12.21
N SER A 300 -9.41 0.38 12.22
CA SER A 300 -9.59 -1.04 12.51
C SER A 300 -9.41 -1.87 11.23
N ILE A 301 -9.23 -3.18 11.37
CA ILE A 301 -9.23 -4.12 10.23
C ILE A 301 -10.59 -4.05 9.51
N ALA A 302 -11.69 -3.95 10.28
CA ALA A 302 -13.05 -3.91 9.76
C ALA A 302 -13.32 -2.68 8.86
N ASP A 303 -12.64 -1.56 9.07
CA ASP A 303 -12.80 -0.35 8.24
C ASP A 303 -12.37 -0.56 6.78
N GLY A 304 -11.42 -1.48 6.56
CA GLY A 304 -10.95 -1.85 5.22
C GLY A 304 -11.69 -3.03 4.60
N MET A 305 -12.45 -3.82 5.38
CA MET A 305 -13.12 -5.01 4.86
C MET A 305 -14.28 -4.66 3.93
N TYR A 306 -14.46 -5.48 2.91
CA TYR A 306 -15.56 -5.38 1.96
C TYR A 306 -16.08 -6.78 1.58
N GLU A 307 -17.31 -6.85 1.07
CA GLU A 307 -17.89 -8.10 0.60
C GLU A 307 -17.11 -8.67 -0.58
N PRO A 308 -16.79 -9.97 -0.59
CA PRO A 308 -16.09 -10.62 -1.68
C PRO A 308 -16.87 -10.57 -3.00
N GLU A 309 -16.22 -10.13 -4.09
CA GLU A 309 -16.78 -10.15 -5.45
C GLU A 309 -16.44 -11.46 -6.20
N THR A 310 -15.51 -12.24 -5.64
CA THR A 310 -15.09 -13.53 -6.20
C THR A 310 -14.96 -14.58 -5.11
N ASP A 311 -15.01 -15.84 -5.53
CA ASP A 311 -14.73 -17.00 -4.68
C ASP A 311 -13.85 -17.99 -5.45
N TYR A 312 -12.55 -17.85 -5.29
CA TYR A 312 -11.55 -18.70 -5.96
C TYR A 312 -11.67 -20.15 -5.54
N THR A 313 -12.16 -20.46 -4.33
CA THR A 313 -12.29 -21.83 -3.85
C THR A 313 -13.26 -22.66 -4.69
N LYS A 314 -14.13 -22.01 -5.47
CA LYS A 314 -15.07 -22.66 -6.41
C LYS A 314 -14.49 -22.89 -7.80
N GLN A 315 -13.31 -22.36 -8.09
CA GLN A 315 -12.62 -22.59 -9.36
C GLN A 315 -11.83 -23.91 -9.30
N SER A 316 -11.71 -24.59 -10.43
CA SER A 316 -10.84 -25.77 -10.54
C SER A 316 -9.35 -25.39 -10.41
N LEU A 317 -8.57 -26.29 -9.85
CA LEU A 317 -7.08 -26.22 -9.80
C LEU A 317 -6.46 -26.92 -11.02
#